data_9dd0a399ddb81849eb2335271bfae33e
#
_entry.id   9dd0a399ddb81849eb2335271bfae33e
#
_cell.length_a   1.000
_cell.length_b   1.000
_cell.length_c   1.000
_cell.angle_alpha   90.00
_cell.angle_beta   90.00
_cell.angle_gamma   90.00
#
_symmetry.space_group_name_H-M   'P 1'
#
loop_
_entity.id
_entity.type
_entity.pdbx_description
1 polymer ?
#
loop_
_entity_poly.entity_id
_entity_poly.type
_entity_poly.pdbx_seq_one_letter_code
_entity_poly.pdbx_strand_id
1 'polypeptide(L)'
;MEALETLIQQGKIRAAGVSNYNASQVKEAQKTIQLASNQVPFSMLNRSIETDLIPLTLVENIGIIAYSPMERGLLTGKYFTDGKLKTNDHRNGYFGQFDLQKVKTLIEELSSLANAKHISISQLVLRWTSLQ
;
A
#
# COMPACT_ATOMS: atom_id res chain seq x y z
N MET A 1 -2.10 -3.90 23.70
CA MET A 1 -1.47 -5.18 23.29
C MET A 1 -1.82 -6.32 24.26
N GLU A 2 -1.77 -6.13 25.58
CA GLU A 2 -2.03 -7.18 26.60
C GLU A 2 -3.34 -7.97 26.41
N ALA A 3 -4.45 -7.27 26.07
CA ALA A 3 -5.71 -7.95 25.81
C ALA A 3 -5.65 -8.91 24.60
N LEU A 4 -4.89 -8.54 23.56
CA LEU A 4 -4.69 -9.41 22.38
C LEU A 4 -3.79 -10.60 22.73
N GLU A 5 -2.75 -10.38 23.52
CA GLU A 5 -1.90 -11.45 24.06
C GLU A 5 -2.72 -12.48 24.84
N THR A 6 -3.57 -12.01 25.76
CA THR A 6 -4.48 -12.87 26.55
C THR A 6 -5.41 -13.69 25.64
N LEU A 7 -5.95 -13.08 24.57
CA LEU A 7 -6.83 -13.80 23.63
C LEU A 7 -6.07 -14.86 22.81
N ILE A 8 -4.81 -14.61 22.45
CA ILE A 8 -3.95 -15.59 21.81
C ILE A 8 -3.66 -16.76 22.77
N GLN A 9 -3.26 -16.47 24.01
CA GLN A 9 -3.00 -17.48 25.03
C GLN A 9 -4.21 -18.35 25.35
N GLN A 10 -5.41 -17.76 25.31
CA GLN A 10 -6.69 -18.48 25.47
C GLN A 10 -7.12 -19.26 24.21
N GLY A 11 -6.37 -19.20 23.12
CA GLY A 11 -6.73 -19.83 21.85
C GLY A 11 -7.96 -19.24 21.13
N LYS A 12 -8.43 -18.06 21.58
CA LYS A 12 -9.59 -17.39 20.99
C LYS A 12 -9.30 -16.72 19.66
N ILE A 13 -8.05 -16.26 19.47
CA ILE A 13 -7.54 -15.77 18.19
C ILE A 13 -6.20 -16.43 17.90
N ARG A 14 -5.87 -16.59 16.63
CA ARG A 14 -4.61 -17.27 16.22
C ARG A 14 -3.45 -16.32 16.10
N ALA A 15 -3.71 -15.06 15.75
CA ALA A 15 -2.72 -14.02 15.52
C ALA A 15 -3.35 -12.64 15.66
N ALA A 16 -2.55 -11.63 15.85
CA ALA A 16 -2.98 -10.24 15.86
C ALA A 16 -2.08 -9.40 14.95
N GLY A 17 -2.67 -8.39 14.33
CA GLY A 17 -1.98 -7.40 13.53
C GLY A 17 -2.40 -6.00 13.94
N VAL A 18 -1.69 -5.02 13.39
CA VAL A 18 -1.94 -3.60 13.61
C VAL A 18 -2.21 -2.88 12.31
N SER A 19 -2.64 -1.63 12.37
CA SER A 19 -2.83 -0.79 11.19
C SER A 19 -2.24 0.60 11.41
N ASN A 20 -1.53 1.10 10.39
CA ASN A 20 -0.91 2.43 10.38
C ASN A 20 0.14 2.65 11.48
N TYR A 21 0.76 1.59 12.00
CA TYR A 21 1.87 1.72 12.91
C TYR A 21 3.15 2.06 12.15
N ASN A 22 3.88 3.06 12.64
CA ASN A 22 5.25 3.33 12.20
C ASN A 22 6.24 2.33 12.83
N ALA A 23 7.50 2.38 12.42
CA ALA A 23 8.53 1.46 12.90
C ALA A 23 8.72 1.49 14.44
N SER A 24 8.60 2.67 15.06
CA SER A 24 8.69 2.81 16.52
C SER A 24 7.50 2.16 17.24
N GLN A 25 6.30 2.35 16.73
CA GLN A 25 5.09 1.74 17.28
C GLN A 25 5.08 0.21 17.13
N VAL A 26 5.60 -0.29 16.00
CA VAL A 26 5.78 -1.74 15.79
C VAL A 26 6.72 -2.31 16.82
N LYS A 27 7.91 -1.70 17.00
CA LYS A 27 8.88 -2.14 18.02
C LYS A 27 8.31 -2.14 19.44
N GLU A 28 7.50 -1.14 19.78
CA GLU A 28 6.86 -1.07 21.09
C GLU A 28 5.81 -2.18 21.28
N ALA A 29 4.97 -2.42 20.25
CA ALA A 29 3.97 -3.48 20.31
C ALA A 29 4.60 -4.89 20.39
N GLN A 30 5.73 -5.10 19.72
CA GLN A 30 6.50 -6.36 19.75
C GLN A 30 7.06 -6.73 21.14
N LYS A 31 7.16 -5.77 22.07
CA LYS A 31 7.54 -6.09 23.46
C LYS A 31 6.49 -6.90 24.20
N THR A 32 5.24 -6.84 23.75
CA THR A 32 4.11 -7.53 24.41
C THR A 32 3.69 -8.76 23.60
N ILE A 33 3.58 -8.63 22.28
CA ILE A 33 3.04 -9.71 21.43
C ILE A 33 3.77 -9.76 20.09
N GLN A 34 3.94 -10.96 19.54
CA GLN A 34 4.39 -11.12 18.16
C GLN A 34 3.30 -10.66 17.20
N LEU A 35 3.56 -9.59 16.46
CA LEU A 35 2.65 -9.12 15.43
C LEU A 35 2.73 -10.00 14.18
N ALA A 36 1.59 -10.39 13.66
CA ALA A 36 1.50 -11.13 12.40
C ALA A 36 1.53 -10.20 11.17
N SER A 37 0.98 -8.98 11.30
CA SER A 37 0.92 -8.04 10.18
C SER A 37 0.80 -6.59 10.63
N ASN A 38 1.17 -5.68 9.71
CA ASN A 38 0.83 -4.27 9.80
C ASN A 38 0.14 -3.82 8.50
N GLN A 39 -1.09 -3.32 8.60
CA GLN A 39 -1.84 -2.82 7.45
C GLN A 39 -1.57 -1.34 7.26
N VAL A 40 -0.95 -0.98 6.14
CA VAL A 40 -0.44 0.39 5.86
C VAL A 40 -0.70 0.81 4.41
N PRO A 41 -0.75 2.13 4.12
CA PRO A 41 -0.85 2.60 2.75
C PRO A 41 0.46 2.32 2.01
N PHE A 42 0.36 1.72 0.84
CA PHE A 42 1.53 1.48 0.00
C PHE A 42 1.14 1.39 -1.47
N SER A 43 1.82 2.16 -2.29
CA SER A 43 1.60 2.23 -3.74
C SER A 43 2.85 2.75 -4.46
N MET A 44 2.83 2.74 -5.78
CA MET A 44 3.89 3.37 -6.59
C MET A 44 4.04 4.89 -6.32
N LEU A 45 2.98 5.56 -5.82
CA LEU A 45 2.99 7.00 -5.51
C LEU A 45 3.18 7.29 -4.02
N ASN A 46 2.95 6.31 -3.15
CA ASN A 46 3.16 6.43 -1.70
C ASN A 46 4.09 5.31 -1.24
N ARG A 47 5.37 5.64 -1.17
CA ARG A 47 6.47 4.72 -0.85
C ARG A 47 7.10 5.01 0.51
N SER A 48 6.42 5.76 1.37
CA SER A 48 6.96 6.27 2.64
C SER A 48 7.41 5.17 3.61
N ILE A 49 6.85 3.97 3.52
CA ILE A 49 7.18 2.85 4.41
C ILE A 49 8.47 2.11 4.03
N GLU A 50 9.06 2.39 2.86
CA GLU A 50 10.23 1.64 2.36
C GLU A 50 11.50 1.91 3.16
N THR A 51 11.64 3.11 3.73
CA THR A 51 12.87 3.53 4.41
C THR A 51 13.06 2.83 5.76
N ASP A 52 11.99 2.71 6.55
CA ASP A 52 12.09 2.28 7.95
C ASP A 52 11.22 1.06 8.26
N LEU A 53 9.98 1.05 7.77
CA LEU A 53 9.01 0.04 8.16
C LEU A 53 9.24 -1.29 7.43
N ILE A 54 9.42 -1.29 6.12
CA ILE A 54 9.67 -2.53 5.35
C ILE A 54 10.92 -3.26 5.86
N PRO A 55 12.09 -2.61 6.02
CA PRO A 55 13.26 -3.28 6.57
C PRO A 55 13.02 -3.88 7.95
N LEU A 56 12.31 -3.16 8.83
CA LEU A 56 11.96 -3.67 10.15
C LEU A 56 11.05 -4.91 10.06
N THR A 57 9.99 -4.84 9.26
CA THR A 57 9.01 -5.94 9.16
C THR A 57 9.62 -7.21 8.56
N LEU A 58 10.59 -7.09 7.66
CA LEU A 58 11.36 -8.22 7.14
C LEU A 58 12.20 -8.90 8.25
N VAL A 59 12.89 -8.12 9.07
CA VAL A 59 13.71 -8.65 10.20
C VAL A 59 12.82 -9.29 11.25
N GLU A 60 11.68 -8.70 11.56
CA GLU A 60 10.74 -9.14 12.61
C GLU A 60 9.73 -10.19 12.10
N ASN A 61 9.80 -10.58 10.82
CA ASN A 61 8.87 -11.53 10.19
C ASN A 61 7.40 -11.10 10.32
N ILE A 62 7.11 -9.82 10.08
CA ILE A 62 5.78 -9.22 10.11
C ILE A 62 5.29 -9.00 8.68
N GLY A 63 4.10 -9.50 8.34
CA GLY A 63 3.51 -9.28 7.01
C GLY A 63 3.04 -7.84 6.81
N ILE A 64 3.30 -7.26 5.63
CA ILE A 64 2.70 -6.00 5.21
C ILE A 64 1.40 -6.29 4.47
N ILE A 65 0.30 -5.67 4.90
CA ILE A 65 -0.97 -5.66 4.19
C ILE A 65 -1.13 -4.28 3.56
N ALA A 66 -0.75 -4.16 2.28
CA ALA A 66 -0.83 -2.89 1.57
C ALA A 66 -2.29 -2.51 1.30
N TYR A 67 -2.70 -1.29 1.70
CA TYR A 67 -3.97 -0.74 1.27
C TYR A 67 -3.79 0.46 0.33
N SER A 68 -4.82 0.74 -0.47
CA SER A 68 -4.81 1.75 -1.54
C SER A 68 -3.71 1.56 -2.60
N PRO A 69 -3.35 0.33 -3.02
CA PRO A 69 -2.26 0.12 -3.98
C PRO A 69 -2.52 0.77 -5.35
N MET A 70 -3.79 1.06 -5.67
CA MET A 70 -4.21 1.71 -6.92
C MET A 70 -4.45 3.23 -6.77
N GLU A 71 -4.15 3.84 -5.60
CA GLU A 71 -4.40 5.25 -5.30
C GLU A 71 -5.83 5.69 -5.70
N ARG A 72 -6.83 5.01 -5.11
CA ARG A 72 -8.25 5.22 -5.41
C ARG A 72 -8.59 5.12 -6.91
N GLY A 73 -7.80 4.36 -7.65
CA GLY A 73 -7.94 4.14 -9.08
C GLY A 73 -7.14 5.10 -9.97
N LEU A 74 -6.38 6.04 -9.41
CA LEU A 74 -5.52 6.95 -10.18
C LEU A 74 -4.53 6.16 -11.05
N LEU A 75 -3.92 5.13 -10.50
CA LEU A 75 -2.96 4.25 -11.18
C LEU A 75 -3.59 3.28 -12.22
N THR A 76 -4.91 3.34 -12.43
CA THR A 76 -5.54 2.60 -13.55
C THR A 76 -5.40 3.32 -14.90
N GLY A 77 -5.06 4.60 -14.88
CA GLY A 77 -5.02 5.45 -16.07
C GLY A 77 -6.38 5.98 -16.54
N LYS A 78 -7.50 5.43 -16.05
CA LYS A 78 -8.87 5.75 -16.56
C LYS A 78 -9.27 7.22 -16.39
N TYR A 79 -8.62 7.96 -15.52
CA TYR A 79 -8.93 9.37 -15.27
C TYR A 79 -8.16 10.33 -16.19
N PHE A 80 -7.19 9.85 -16.94
CA PHE A 80 -6.43 10.65 -17.90
C PHE A 80 -7.02 10.46 -19.32
N THR A 81 -8.10 11.19 -19.61
CA THR A 81 -8.69 11.21 -20.95
C THR A 81 -8.30 12.51 -21.63
N ASP A 82 -7.85 12.46 -22.90
CA ASP A 82 -7.38 13.62 -23.67
C ASP A 82 -6.30 14.44 -22.91
N GLY A 83 -5.45 13.74 -22.14
CA GLY A 83 -4.37 14.36 -21.40
C GLY A 83 -4.77 15.17 -20.16
N LYS A 84 -6.05 15.16 -19.77
CA LYS A 84 -6.56 15.86 -18.60
C LYS A 84 -7.17 14.89 -17.60
N LEU A 85 -6.96 15.17 -16.30
CA LEU A 85 -7.65 14.44 -15.24
C LEU A 85 -9.16 14.73 -15.31
N LYS A 86 -9.95 13.68 -15.48
CA LYS A 86 -11.42 13.77 -15.47
C LYS A 86 -11.99 12.94 -14.32
N THR A 87 -12.41 13.61 -13.27
CA THR A 87 -13.23 13.04 -12.20
C THR A 87 -14.20 14.12 -11.70
N ASN A 88 -15.44 13.74 -11.43
CA ASN A 88 -16.50 14.65 -10.99
C ASN A 88 -16.92 14.37 -9.54
N ASP A 89 -16.06 13.70 -8.76
CA ASP A 89 -16.37 13.29 -7.40
C ASP A 89 -15.29 13.76 -6.37
N HIS A 90 -15.44 13.33 -5.13
CA HIS A 90 -14.55 13.64 -4.00
C HIS A 90 -13.07 13.28 -4.23
N ARG A 91 -12.74 12.49 -5.25
CA ARG A 91 -11.37 12.11 -5.58
C ARG A 91 -10.55 13.25 -6.15
N ASN A 92 -11.19 14.30 -6.70
CA ASN A 92 -10.47 15.49 -7.19
C ASN A 92 -9.55 16.09 -6.12
N GLY A 93 -10.07 16.28 -4.91
CA GLY A 93 -9.26 16.82 -3.80
C GLY A 93 -8.12 15.89 -3.42
N TYR A 94 -8.37 14.58 -3.42
CA TYR A 94 -7.34 13.57 -3.13
C TYR A 94 -6.25 13.54 -4.22
N PHE A 95 -6.64 13.56 -5.49
CA PHE A 95 -5.68 13.51 -6.60
C PHE A 95 -4.83 14.78 -6.69
N GLY A 96 -5.34 15.92 -6.22
CA GLY A 96 -4.61 17.20 -6.20
C GLY A 96 -3.36 17.23 -5.31
N GLN A 97 -3.18 16.23 -4.43
CA GLN A 97 -1.95 16.11 -3.64
C GLN A 97 -0.75 15.59 -4.45
N PHE A 98 -1.00 15.02 -5.62
CA PHE A 98 0.04 14.47 -6.49
C PHE A 98 0.41 15.45 -7.61
N ASP A 99 1.66 15.41 -8.07
CA ASP A 99 2.06 16.04 -9.33
C ASP A 99 1.43 15.26 -10.50
N LEU A 100 0.27 15.73 -10.94
CA LEU A 100 -0.53 15.04 -11.95
C LEU A 100 0.19 14.90 -13.30
N GLN A 101 1.16 15.80 -13.60
CA GLN A 101 1.94 15.68 -14.83
C GLN A 101 2.90 14.49 -14.74
N LYS A 102 3.57 14.31 -13.61
CA LYS A 102 4.44 13.14 -13.36
C LYS A 102 3.63 11.84 -13.31
N VAL A 103 2.45 11.89 -12.68
CA VAL A 103 1.56 10.71 -12.65
C VAL A 103 1.12 10.33 -14.06
N LYS A 104 0.78 11.30 -14.92
CA LYS A 104 0.42 11.05 -16.31
C LYS A 104 1.56 10.36 -17.06
N THR A 105 2.79 10.88 -16.95
CA THR A 105 3.97 10.25 -17.58
C THR A 105 4.15 8.82 -17.10
N LEU A 106 4.04 8.58 -15.79
CA LEU A 106 4.09 7.22 -15.22
C LEU A 106 3.00 6.30 -15.83
N ILE A 107 1.78 6.78 -15.96
CA ILE A 107 0.67 6.01 -16.55
C ILE A 107 0.96 5.67 -18.02
N GLU A 108 1.54 6.58 -18.79
CA GLU A 108 1.92 6.35 -20.20
C GLU A 108 3.00 5.25 -20.30
N GLU A 109 4.01 5.28 -19.43
CA GLU A 109 5.05 4.24 -19.35
C GLU A 109 4.47 2.89 -18.91
N LEU A 110 3.63 2.87 -17.87
CA LEU A 110 2.95 1.67 -17.39
C LEU A 110 2.04 1.07 -18.47
N SER A 111 1.33 1.92 -19.24
CA SER A 111 0.49 1.49 -20.35
C SER A 111 1.31 0.79 -21.44
N SER A 112 2.43 1.38 -21.83
CA SER A 112 3.35 0.79 -22.82
C SER A 112 3.84 -0.58 -22.35
N LEU A 113 4.30 -0.69 -21.10
CA LEU A 113 4.79 -1.94 -20.53
C LEU A 113 3.67 -3.00 -20.39
N ALA A 114 2.49 -2.60 -19.97
CA ALA A 114 1.33 -3.49 -19.83
C ALA A 114 0.91 -4.05 -21.19
N ASN A 115 0.85 -3.20 -22.22
CA ASN A 115 0.55 -3.62 -23.59
C ASN A 115 1.60 -4.61 -24.14
N ALA A 116 2.87 -4.35 -23.92
CA ALA A 116 3.96 -5.27 -24.34
C ALA A 116 3.86 -6.64 -23.64
N LYS A 117 3.24 -6.71 -22.46
CA LYS A 117 3.03 -7.94 -21.69
C LYS A 117 1.63 -8.53 -21.84
N HIS A 118 0.77 -7.92 -22.67
CA HIS A 118 -0.65 -8.33 -22.86
C HIS A 118 -1.46 -8.41 -21.55
N ILE A 119 -1.24 -7.46 -20.62
CA ILE A 119 -1.95 -7.34 -19.35
C ILE A 119 -2.51 -5.92 -19.19
N SER A 120 -3.40 -5.72 -18.20
CA SER A 120 -3.86 -4.38 -17.84
C SER A 120 -2.85 -3.64 -16.96
N ILE A 121 -2.88 -2.31 -16.97
CA ILE A 121 -2.10 -1.47 -16.03
C ILE A 121 -2.39 -1.91 -14.58
N SER A 122 -3.67 -2.18 -14.24
CA SER A 122 -4.05 -2.62 -12.90
C SER A 122 -3.34 -3.91 -12.46
N GLN A 123 -3.25 -4.90 -13.36
CA GLN A 123 -2.52 -6.14 -13.08
C GLN A 123 -1.02 -5.87 -12.86
N LEU A 124 -0.43 -4.97 -13.67
CA LEU A 124 0.97 -4.60 -13.53
C LEU A 124 1.23 -3.90 -12.19
N VAL A 125 0.40 -2.93 -11.80
CA VAL A 125 0.52 -2.19 -10.54
C VAL A 125 0.36 -3.12 -9.33
N LEU A 126 -0.66 -3.99 -9.34
CA LEU A 126 -0.88 -4.94 -8.24
C LEU A 126 0.28 -5.95 -8.14
N ARG A 127 0.79 -6.42 -9.27
CA ARG A 127 1.96 -7.31 -9.27
C ARG A 127 3.20 -6.62 -8.70
N TRP A 128 3.43 -5.36 -9.08
CA TRP A 128 4.53 -4.58 -8.50
C TRP A 128 4.39 -4.47 -6.97
N THR A 129 3.19 -4.10 -6.48
CA THR A 129 2.94 -3.98 -5.04
C THR A 129 3.21 -5.28 -4.27
N SER A 130 2.94 -6.44 -4.88
CA SER A 130 3.10 -7.74 -4.25
C SER A 130 4.54 -8.28 -4.26
N LEU A 131 5.46 -7.60 -4.92
CA LEU A 131 6.87 -8.01 -5.06
C LEU A 131 7.83 -7.21 -4.17
N GLN A 132 7.34 -6.25 -3.40
CA GLN A 132 8.14 -5.36 -2.56
C GLN A 132 8.46 -5.97 -1.18
#